data_66c51cb669ec86d62d72bd39715841f1
#
_entry.id   66c51cb669ec86d62d72bd39715841f1
#
_cell.length_a   1.000
_cell.length_b   1.000
_cell.length_c   1.000
_cell.angle_alpha   90.00
_cell.angle_beta   90.00
_cell.angle_gamma   90.00
#
_symmetry.space_group_name_H-M   'P 1'
#
loop_
_entity.id
_entity.type
_entity.pdbx_description
1 polymer ?
#
loop_
_entity_poly.entity_id
_entity_poly.type
_entity_poly.pdbx_seq_one_letter_code
_entity_poly.pdbx_strand_id
1 'polypeptide(L)'
;DYQAYAANLDKSAYSGNDLGASYSKKATTFKVWSPNAASVRVNIFEHGSDNEGDAGSIMSRAMSLDKTTGVWSVTINGDLLNKYYTYSVTHGKTTKETADVYAKACGVNGQRSMVVDLSTTNPDGWENDKHVLVQNQTDASVWEISVADFSSSESSGVSEANRGKYLAFTEEGTTVNGVQGASSTCVDYLKKLGVKYVQIMPFYDFGSVDESKNIMDQYNWGYDPVNYNCPEGSYSSNPKKGEVRIKECKQMIQALHNAGIGVIMDVVYNHLSLIHISEPTRHAQ
;
A
#
# COMPACT_ATOMS: atom_id res chain seq x y z
N ASP A 1 18.82 27.67 11.20
CA ASP A 1 18.00 27.47 12.41
C ASP A 1 16.76 26.66 12.02
N TYR A 2 16.65 25.42 12.56
CA TYR A 2 15.58 24.47 12.25
C TYR A 2 14.19 25.03 12.62
N GLN A 3 14.08 25.78 13.70
CA GLN A 3 12.81 26.37 14.15
C GLN A 3 12.33 27.47 13.18
N ALA A 4 13.24 28.28 12.64
CA ALA A 4 12.91 29.30 11.64
C ALA A 4 12.50 28.65 10.30
N TYR A 5 13.10 27.50 9.96
CA TYR A 5 12.73 26.75 8.77
C TYR A 5 11.33 26.12 8.94
N ALA A 6 11.06 25.48 10.08
CA ALA A 6 9.76 24.90 10.39
C ALA A 6 8.66 25.96 10.41
N ALA A 7 8.88 27.11 11.06
CA ALA A 7 7.93 28.23 11.08
C ALA A 7 7.66 28.84 9.69
N ASN A 8 8.61 28.73 8.75
CA ASN A 8 8.35 29.11 7.36
C ASN A 8 7.51 28.08 6.61
N LEU A 9 7.68 26.78 6.89
CA LEU A 9 6.84 25.76 6.32
C LEU A 9 5.39 25.88 6.80
N ASP A 10 5.17 26.19 8.08
CA ASP A 10 3.83 26.38 8.65
C ASP A 10 3.03 27.49 7.97
N LYS A 11 3.70 28.53 7.45
CA LYS A 11 3.05 29.60 6.67
C LYS A 11 2.46 29.13 5.33
N SER A 12 2.92 27.99 4.83
CA SER A 12 2.45 27.35 3.60
C SER A 12 1.72 26.05 3.89
N ALA A 13 1.14 25.91 5.09
CA ALA A 13 0.39 24.71 5.44
C ALA A 13 -0.83 24.56 4.53
N TYR A 14 -0.95 23.36 3.94
CA TYR A 14 -2.09 23.01 3.11
C TYR A 14 -3.09 22.19 3.89
N SER A 15 -4.33 22.65 3.95
CA SER A 15 -5.44 21.99 4.67
C SER A 15 -6.40 21.22 3.75
N GLY A 16 -6.13 21.18 2.44
CA GLY A 16 -6.93 20.40 1.50
C GLY A 16 -6.69 18.90 1.66
N ASN A 17 -7.61 18.11 1.13
CA ASN A 17 -7.60 16.64 1.19
C ASN A 17 -7.39 15.98 -0.20
N ASP A 18 -6.83 16.70 -1.14
CA ASP A 18 -6.72 16.33 -2.56
C ASP A 18 -5.28 16.24 -3.07
N LEU A 19 -4.29 16.07 -2.15
CA LEU A 19 -2.93 15.73 -2.53
C LEU A 19 -2.87 14.30 -3.10
N GLY A 20 -1.90 14.07 -3.98
CA GLY A 20 -1.78 12.84 -4.75
C GLY A 20 -2.39 12.93 -6.15
N ALA A 21 -2.76 11.80 -6.72
CA ALA A 21 -3.40 11.70 -8.03
C ALA A 21 -4.92 11.61 -7.90
N SER A 22 -5.62 12.59 -8.45
CA SER A 22 -7.08 12.59 -8.57
C SER A 22 -7.46 12.19 -9.99
N TYR A 23 -7.95 10.97 -10.14
CA TYR A 23 -8.25 10.36 -11.44
C TYR A 23 -9.68 10.59 -11.89
N SER A 24 -9.83 10.80 -13.17
CA SER A 24 -11.05 10.57 -13.95
C SER A 24 -10.68 10.03 -15.33
N LYS A 25 -11.60 9.38 -16.03
CA LYS A 25 -11.38 8.88 -17.40
C LYS A 25 -10.97 9.97 -18.39
N LYS A 26 -11.33 11.23 -18.13
CA LYS A 26 -11.02 12.37 -19.01
C LYS A 26 -9.69 13.02 -18.70
N ALA A 27 -9.28 13.01 -17.44
CA ALA A 27 -8.05 13.67 -16.99
C ALA A 27 -7.63 13.18 -15.60
N THR A 28 -6.33 13.28 -15.31
CA THR A 28 -5.78 13.07 -13.95
C THR A 28 -5.11 14.36 -13.49
N THR A 29 -5.46 14.82 -12.29
CA THR A 29 -4.79 15.95 -11.62
C THR A 29 -3.82 15.40 -10.57
N PHE A 30 -2.56 15.82 -10.69
CA PHE A 30 -1.49 15.49 -9.74
C PHE A 30 -1.23 16.69 -8.85
N LYS A 31 -1.15 16.48 -7.54
CA LYS A 31 -0.84 17.51 -6.55
C LYS A 31 0.17 16.99 -5.54
N VAL A 32 1.22 17.79 -5.29
CA VAL A 32 2.21 17.52 -4.26
C VAL A 32 2.57 18.80 -3.52
N TRP A 33 2.67 18.71 -2.20
CA TRP A 33 3.08 19.82 -1.37
C TRP A 33 4.61 19.84 -1.25
N SER A 34 5.24 20.88 -1.76
CA SER A 34 6.67 21.08 -1.70
C SER A 34 7.00 22.60 -1.81
N PRO A 35 6.69 23.39 -0.77
CA PRO A 35 6.72 24.87 -0.85
C PRO A 35 8.10 25.44 -1.16
N ASN A 36 9.17 24.73 -0.82
CA ASN A 36 10.56 25.16 -1.01
C ASN A 36 11.23 24.59 -2.27
N ALA A 37 10.50 23.81 -3.06
CA ALA A 37 11.05 23.31 -4.32
C ALA A 37 11.22 24.43 -5.36
N ALA A 38 12.32 24.39 -6.11
CA ALA A 38 12.56 25.29 -7.23
C ALA A 38 11.75 24.90 -8.48
N SER A 39 11.51 23.60 -8.66
CA SER A 39 10.65 23.05 -9.70
C SER A 39 10.19 21.65 -9.33
N VAL A 40 9.00 21.27 -9.83
CA VAL A 40 8.47 19.92 -9.74
C VAL A 40 7.98 19.48 -11.11
N ARG A 41 8.20 18.21 -11.42
CA ARG A 41 7.68 17.55 -12.62
C ARG A 41 7.01 16.25 -12.21
N VAL A 42 5.93 15.87 -12.87
CA VAL A 42 5.40 14.51 -12.81
C VAL A 42 5.89 13.72 -14.03
N ASN A 43 6.39 12.53 -13.81
CA ASN A 43 6.82 11.60 -14.85
C ASN A 43 5.83 10.41 -14.87
N ILE A 44 5.37 10.06 -16.05
CA ILE A 44 4.41 8.97 -16.27
C ILE A 44 5.14 7.79 -16.91
N PHE A 45 4.84 6.57 -16.45
CA PHE A 45 5.47 5.33 -16.92
C PHE A 45 4.41 4.30 -17.30
N GLU A 46 4.81 3.35 -18.14
CA GLU A 46 3.97 2.21 -18.49
C GLU A 46 3.92 1.18 -17.36
N HIS A 47 5.07 0.93 -16.69
CA HIS A 47 5.24 -0.10 -15.68
C HIS A 47 5.65 0.48 -14.32
N GLY A 48 5.51 -0.33 -13.28
CA GLY A 48 5.69 0.06 -11.89
C GLY A 48 7.14 0.11 -11.40
N SER A 49 8.08 -0.45 -12.18
CA SER A 49 9.51 -0.47 -11.83
C SER A 49 10.40 -0.44 -13.06
N ASP A 50 11.68 -0.10 -12.84
CA ASP A 50 12.69 -0.07 -13.90
C ASP A 50 13.00 -1.46 -14.48
N ASN A 51 12.76 -2.52 -13.70
CA ASN A 51 13.07 -3.91 -14.07
C ASN A 51 12.00 -4.55 -14.97
N GLU A 52 10.94 -3.83 -15.33
CA GLU A 52 9.84 -4.36 -16.16
C GLU A 52 9.97 -4.00 -17.64
N GLY A 53 11.13 -3.49 -18.07
CA GLY A 53 11.47 -3.24 -19.48
C GLY A 53 11.13 -1.83 -19.97
N ASP A 54 10.85 -0.89 -19.09
CA ASP A 54 10.64 0.50 -19.46
C ASP A 54 11.93 1.16 -19.99
N ALA A 55 11.81 1.87 -21.11
CA ALA A 55 12.87 2.71 -21.65
C ALA A 55 12.92 4.10 -21.00
N GLY A 56 12.25 4.30 -19.85
CA GLY A 56 12.06 5.55 -19.15
C GLY A 56 10.61 6.02 -19.12
N SER A 57 10.38 7.27 -18.76
CA SER A 57 9.04 7.84 -18.71
C SER A 57 8.45 8.01 -20.11
N ILE A 58 7.20 7.61 -20.30
CA ILE A 58 6.44 7.83 -21.54
C ILE A 58 6.00 9.31 -21.68
N MET A 59 5.96 10.03 -20.57
CA MET A 59 5.58 11.44 -20.52
C MET A 59 6.19 12.11 -19.29
N SER A 60 6.61 13.36 -19.41
CA SER A 60 7.00 14.22 -18.29
C SER A 60 6.35 15.59 -18.44
N ARG A 61 5.75 16.11 -17.36
CA ARG A 61 5.07 17.41 -17.35
C ARG A 61 5.56 18.27 -16.19
N ALA A 62 5.89 19.54 -16.46
CA ALA A 62 6.15 20.52 -15.42
C ALA A 62 4.86 20.82 -14.66
N MET A 63 4.99 21.00 -13.35
CA MET A 63 3.90 21.39 -12.48
C MET A 63 3.97 22.87 -12.15
N SER A 64 2.84 23.47 -11.80
CA SER A 64 2.71 24.89 -11.42
C SER A 64 2.57 25.02 -9.91
N LEU A 65 3.31 25.95 -9.31
CA LEU A 65 3.27 26.25 -7.88
C LEU A 65 2.16 27.25 -7.56
N ASP A 66 1.30 26.88 -6.64
CA ASP A 66 0.52 27.84 -5.88
C ASP A 66 1.37 28.35 -4.69
N LYS A 67 1.83 29.60 -4.79
CA LYS A 67 2.71 30.20 -3.76
C LYS A 67 2.02 30.41 -2.42
N THR A 68 0.69 30.44 -2.39
CA THR A 68 -0.08 30.62 -1.17
C THR A 68 -0.09 29.36 -0.33
N THR A 69 -0.22 28.21 -0.98
CA THR A 69 -0.37 26.92 -0.34
C THR A 69 0.88 26.05 -0.39
N GLY A 70 1.86 26.41 -1.23
CA GLY A 70 3.05 25.57 -1.45
C GLY A 70 2.78 24.30 -2.25
N VAL A 71 1.58 24.17 -2.85
CA VAL A 71 1.17 23.01 -3.63
C VAL A 71 1.58 23.18 -5.09
N TRP A 72 2.25 22.17 -5.61
CA TRP A 72 2.49 22.03 -7.04
C TRP A 72 1.39 21.18 -7.65
N SER A 73 0.87 21.58 -8.82
CA SER A 73 -0.20 20.87 -9.50
C SER A 73 -0.05 20.86 -11.00
N VAL A 74 -0.58 19.83 -11.63
CA VAL A 74 -0.78 19.73 -13.08
C VAL A 74 -1.95 18.80 -13.39
N THR A 75 -2.73 19.14 -14.41
CA THR A 75 -3.76 18.25 -14.95
C THR A 75 -3.32 17.73 -16.30
N ILE A 76 -3.35 16.42 -16.48
CA ILE A 76 -3.03 15.75 -17.74
C ILE A 76 -4.33 15.17 -18.31
N ASN A 77 -4.70 15.61 -19.50
CA ASN A 77 -5.87 15.11 -20.22
C ASN A 77 -5.61 13.72 -20.78
N GLY A 78 -6.66 12.90 -20.79
CA GLY A 78 -6.62 11.50 -21.23
C GLY A 78 -6.77 10.53 -20.09
N ASP A 79 -6.95 9.27 -20.44
CA ASP A 79 -7.13 8.17 -19.49
C ASP A 79 -5.76 7.63 -19.05
N LEU A 80 -5.39 7.90 -17.79
CA LEU A 80 -4.15 7.41 -17.18
C LEU A 80 -4.41 6.28 -16.18
N LEU A 81 -5.58 5.64 -16.22
CA LEU A 81 -5.86 4.51 -15.32
C LEU A 81 -4.76 3.45 -15.42
N ASN A 82 -4.28 3.01 -14.26
CA ASN A 82 -3.23 2.00 -14.10
C ASN A 82 -1.87 2.39 -14.71
N LYS A 83 -1.65 3.65 -15.09
CA LYS A 83 -0.31 4.15 -15.39
C LYS A 83 0.42 4.47 -14.09
N TYR A 84 1.73 4.36 -14.13
CA TYR A 84 2.59 4.62 -12.99
C TYR A 84 3.20 6.03 -13.08
N TYR A 85 3.57 6.59 -11.93
CA TYR A 85 4.15 7.93 -11.91
C TYR A 85 5.11 8.15 -10.75
N THR A 86 5.99 9.13 -10.94
CA THR A 86 6.88 9.68 -9.92
C THR A 86 6.87 11.20 -9.99
N TYR A 87 7.42 11.83 -8.96
CA TYR A 87 7.75 13.25 -8.98
C TYR A 87 9.27 13.45 -9.06
N SER A 88 9.72 14.30 -9.99
CA SER A 88 11.07 14.87 -9.97
C SER A 88 11.00 16.21 -9.26
N VAL A 89 11.61 16.31 -8.08
CA VAL A 89 11.59 17.49 -7.21
C VAL A 89 12.98 18.10 -7.17
N THR A 90 13.09 19.40 -7.48
CA THR A 90 14.36 20.12 -7.49
C THR A 90 14.46 21.08 -6.31
N HIS A 91 15.47 20.89 -5.47
CA HIS A 91 15.86 21.81 -4.41
C HIS A 91 17.26 22.35 -4.69
N GLY A 92 17.36 23.67 -4.86
CA GLY A 92 18.62 24.31 -5.26
C GLY A 92 19.12 23.78 -6.61
N LYS A 93 20.24 23.05 -6.60
CA LYS A 93 20.83 22.44 -7.81
C LYS A 93 20.61 20.92 -7.89
N THR A 94 19.93 20.32 -6.92
CA THR A 94 19.74 18.88 -6.85
C THR A 94 18.31 18.52 -7.22
N THR A 95 18.17 17.62 -8.17
CA THR A 95 16.88 17.00 -8.51
C THR A 95 16.86 15.56 -8.01
N LYS A 96 15.80 15.19 -7.31
CA LYS A 96 15.54 13.80 -6.91
C LYS A 96 14.21 13.35 -7.48
N GLU A 97 14.15 12.08 -7.84
CA GLU A 97 12.92 11.39 -8.23
C GLU A 97 12.40 10.58 -7.05
N THR A 98 11.10 10.63 -6.83
CA THR A 98 10.44 9.98 -5.70
C THR A 98 9.04 9.53 -6.06
N ALA A 99 8.58 8.45 -5.41
CA ALA A 99 7.16 8.10 -5.37
C ALA A 99 6.35 9.19 -4.63
N ASP A 100 5.06 9.14 -4.78
CA ASP A 100 4.12 10.06 -4.13
C ASP A 100 3.78 9.57 -2.71
N VAL A 101 4.02 10.40 -1.71
CA VAL A 101 3.69 10.08 -0.30
C VAL A 101 2.18 9.87 -0.06
N TYR A 102 1.34 10.38 -0.96
CA TYR A 102 -0.11 10.23 -0.95
C TYR A 102 -0.62 9.12 -1.89
N ALA A 103 0.28 8.33 -2.49
CA ALA A 103 -0.10 7.22 -3.34
C ALA A 103 -0.96 6.20 -2.57
N LYS A 104 -2.03 5.71 -3.21
CA LYS A 104 -2.91 4.65 -2.71
C LYS A 104 -2.62 3.32 -3.40
N ALA A 105 -1.80 3.34 -4.42
CA ALA A 105 -1.34 2.19 -5.18
C ALA A 105 0.08 2.43 -5.66
N CYS A 106 0.87 1.38 -5.74
CA CYS A 106 2.24 1.41 -6.23
C CYS A 106 2.57 0.15 -7.04
N GLY A 107 3.64 0.21 -7.79
CA GLY A 107 4.21 -0.92 -8.51
C GLY A 107 5.21 -1.71 -7.70
N VAL A 108 5.90 -2.63 -8.36
CA VAL A 108 6.90 -3.53 -7.74
C VAL A 108 7.93 -2.76 -6.92
N ASN A 109 8.17 -3.23 -5.70
CA ASN A 109 9.11 -2.68 -4.73
C ASN A 109 8.80 -1.22 -4.36
N GLY A 110 7.57 -0.77 -4.54
CA GLY A 110 7.14 0.60 -4.22
C GLY A 110 7.83 1.71 -5.02
N GLN A 111 8.53 1.40 -6.11
CA GLN A 111 9.36 2.37 -6.84
C GLN A 111 8.54 3.49 -7.47
N ARG A 112 7.37 3.17 -8.00
CA ARG A 112 6.48 4.13 -8.66
C ARG A 112 5.08 4.05 -8.09
N SER A 113 4.49 5.19 -7.87
CA SER A 113 3.07 5.32 -7.54
C SER A 113 2.21 4.96 -8.75
N MET A 114 0.96 4.56 -8.53
CA MET A 114 0.04 4.21 -9.61
C MET A 114 -1.22 5.08 -9.57
N VAL A 115 -1.70 5.51 -10.73
CA VAL A 115 -3.01 6.13 -10.90
C VAL A 115 -4.07 5.05 -10.81
N VAL A 116 -4.91 5.11 -9.79
CA VAL A 116 -5.91 4.08 -9.50
C VAL A 116 -7.31 4.66 -9.32
N ASP A 117 -8.30 3.93 -9.81
CA ASP A 117 -9.69 4.07 -9.40
C ASP A 117 -10.00 2.96 -8.38
N LEU A 118 -10.09 3.34 -7.10
CA LEU A 118 -10.31 2.38 -6.01
C LEU A 118 -11.63 1.62 -6.13
N SER A 119 -12.62 2.16 -6.86
CA SER A 119 -13.89 1.46 -7.08
C SER A 119 -13.73 0.20 -7.92
N THR A 120 -12.73 0.19 -8.83
CA THR A 120 -12.43 -0.97 -9.68
C THR A 120 -11.72 -2.10 -8.92
N THR A 121 -11.24 -1.83 -7.71
CA THR A 121 -10.51 -2.79 -6.86
C THR A 121 -11.39 -3.44 -5.79
N ASN A 122 -12.70 -3.17 -5.80
CA ASN A 122 -13.62 -3.78 -4.84
C ASN A 122 -13.92 -5.23 -5.23
N PRO A 123 -13.80 -6.19 -4.30
CA PRO A 123 -14.34 -7.52 -4.50
C PRO A 123 -15.88 -7.49 -4.48
N ASP A 124 -16.51 -8.55 -4.96
CA ASP A 124 -17.96 -8.66 -4.97
C ASP A 124 -18.53 -8.54 -3.55
N GLY A 125 -19.57 -7.68 -3.40
CA GLY A 125 -20.22 -7.44 -2.12
C GLY A 125 -19.46 -6.53 -1.15
N TRP A 126 -18.35 -5.91 -1.56
CA TRP A 126 -17.53 -5.02 -0.72
C TRP A 126 -18.33 -3.86 -0.13
N GLU A 127 -19.31 -3.34 -0.87
CA GLU A 127 -20.19 -2.26 -0.42
C GLU A 127 -21.07 -2.65 0.79
N ASN A 128 -21.24 -3.95 1.03
CA ASN A 128 -22.00 -4.51 2.16
C ASN A 128 -21.11 -4.98 3.31
N ASP A 129 -19.78 -4.87 3.17
CA ASP A 129 -18.83 -5.27 4.21
C ASP A 129 -19.06 -4.46 5.48
N LYS A 130 -19.00 -5.11 6.63
CA LYS A 130 -19.23 -4.49 7.93
C LYS A 130 -18.17 -4.86 8.93
N HIS A 131 -17.74 -3.85 9.69
CA HIS A 131 -16.85 -4.07 10.82
C HIS A 131 -17.45 -5.06 11.82
N VAL A 132 -16.62 -5.97 12.29
CA VAL A 132 -16.98 -6.85 13.42
C VAL A 132 -16.75 -6.06 14.71
N LEU A 133 -17.80 -5.92 15.50
CA LEU A 133 -17.77 -5.19 16.76
C LEU A 133 -18.11 -6.12 17.92
N VAL A 134 -17.42 -5.99 19.05
CA VAL A 134 -17.78 -6.60 20.32
C VAL A 134 -18.62 -5.64 21.15
N GLN A 135 -19.52 -6.16 21.99
CA GLN A 135 -20.38 -5.30 22.85
C GLN A 135 -19.56 -4.67 23.98
N ASN A 136 -18.65 -5.42 24.58
CA ASN A 136 -17.79 -4.94 25.65
C ASN A 136 -16.32 -5.09 25.23
N GLN A 137 -15.46 -4.16 25.62
CA GLN A 137 -14.03 -4.25 25.33
C GLN A 137 -13.36 -5.50 25.94
N THR A 138 -13.88 -5.98 27.05
CA THR A 138 -13.42 -7.22 27.72
C THR A 138 -13.71 -8.49 26.93
N ASP A 139 -14.61 -8.43 25.94
CA ASP A 139 -14.93 -9.58 25.07
C ASP A 139 -13.96 -9.69 23.89
N ALA A 140 -13.09 -8.70 23.72
CA ALA A 140 -12.09 -8.69 22.66
C ALA A 140 -10.98 -9.70 22.98
N SER A 141 -10.83 -10.71 22.13
CA SER A 141 -9.64 -11.55 22.05
C SER A 141 -8.91 -11.23 20.76
N VAL A 142 -7.60 -11.03 20.85
CA VAL A 142 -6.77 -10.63 19.71
C VAL A 142 -5.73 -11.72 19.45
N TRP A 143 -5.56 -12.09 18.18
CA TRP A 143 -4.49 -12.95 17.71
C TRP A 143 -3.63 -12.19 16.71
N GLU A 144 -2.33 -12.08 17.01
CA GLU A 144 -1.37 -11.44 16.12
C GLU A 144 -0.90 -12.44 15.06
N ILE A 145 -0.86 -12.00 13.78
CA ILE A 145 -0.45 -12.81 12.64
C ILE A 145 0.37 -12.02 11.63
N SER A 146 1.30 -12.70 10.94
CA SER A 146 1.90 -12.25 9.69
C SER A 146 1.14 -12.86 8.51
N VAL A 147 0.93 -12.09 7.44
CA VAL A 147 0.25 -12.61 6.23
C VAL A 147 1.01 -13.81 5.66
N ALA A 148 2.36 -13.72 5.59
CA ALA A 148 3.18 -14.81 5.08
C ALA A 148 3.13 -16.04 5.99
N ASP A 149 3.41 -15.86 7.29
CA ASP A 149 3.57 -16.98 8.22
C ASP A 149 2.26 -17.74 8.46
N PHE A 150 1.12 -17.05 8.30
CA PHE A 150 -0.21 -17.63 8.58
C PHE A 150 -0.49 -18.91 7.78
N SER A 151 0.04 -19.01 6.56
CA SER A 151 -0.26 -20.13 5.66
C SER A 151 0.97 -20.72 4.98
N SER A 152 2.18 -20.28 5.35
CA SER A 152 3.44 -20.62 4.68
C SER A 152 3.73 -22.12 4.64
N SER A 153 3.41 -22.85 5.71
CA SER A 153 3.66 -24.28 5.79
C SER A 153 2.83 -25.06 4.78
N GLU A 154 3.44 -26.07 4.14
CA GLU A 154 2.71 -27.03 3.30
C GLU A 154 1.61 -27.75 4.08
N SER A 155 1.84 -27.93 5.37
CA SER A 155 0.85 -28.55 6.27
C SER A 155 -0.36 -27.65 6.57
N SER A 156 -0.37 -26.37 6.13
CA SER A 156 -1.52 -25.49 6.29
C SER A 156 -2.76 -25.96 5.54
N GLY A 157 -2.58 -26.78 4.51
CA GLY A 157 -3.66 -27.23 3.63
C GLY A 157 -4.15 -26.14 2.65
N VAL A 158 -3.54 -24.94 2.68
CA VAL A 158 -3.78 -23.88 1.71
C VAL A 158 -3.14 -24.25 0.38
N SER A 159 -3.80 -23.91 -0.73
CA SER A 159 -3.27 -24.14 -2.07
C SER A 159 -1.92 -23.49 -2.26
N GLU A 160 -1.00 -24.12 -2.98
CA GLU A 160 0.36 -23.65 -3.22
C GLU A 160 0.40 -22.21 -3.77
N ALA A 161 -0.52 -21.88 -4.68
CA ALA A 161 -0.62 -20.56 -5.29
C ALA A 161 -0.93 -19.44 -4.30
N ASN A 162 -1.63 -19.75 -3.20
CA ASN A 162 -2.11 -18.78 -2.22
C ASN A 162 -1.31 -18.79 -0.90
N ARG A 163 -0.42 -19.76 -0.69
CA ARG A 163 0.41 -19.82 0.53
C ARG A 163 1.22 -18.53 0.70
N GLY A 164 1.18 -17.97 1.91
CA GLY A 164 1.89 -16.74 2.26
C GLY A 164 1.30 -15.47 1.67
N LYS A 165 0.12 -15.52 1.09
CA LYS A 165 -0.51 -14.39 0.38
C LYS A 165 -1.86 -13.99 0.97
N TYR A 166 -2.37 -12.82 0.56
CA TYR A 166 -3.70 -12.33 0.94
C TYR A 166 -4.80 -13.36 0.67
N LEU A 167 -4.74 -14.05 -0.47
CA LEU A 167 -5.77 -15.00 -0.88
C LEU A 167 -5.82 -16.27 -0.03
N ALA A 168 -4.79 -16.56 0.78
CA ALA A 168 -4.85 -17.66 1.74
C ALA A 168 -5.98 -17.50 2.75
N PHE A 169 -6.36 -16.28 3.07
CA PHE A 169 -7.46 -15.98 4.00
C PHE A 169 -8.84 -16.20 3.41
N THR A 170 -8.94 -16.38 2.10
CA THR A 170 -10.21 -16.66 1.40
C THR A 170 -10.50 -18.13 1.23
N GLU A 171 -9.53 -19.01 1.54
CA GLU A 171 -9.71 -20.45 1.44
C GLU A 171 -10.44 -21.01 2.66
N GLU A 172 -11.54 -21.70 2.42
CA GLU A 172 -12.37 -22.36 3.45
C GLU A 172 -12.11 -23.87 3.49
N GLY A 173 -12.39 -24.49 4.64
CA GLY A 173 -12.27 -25.95 4.81
C GLY A 173 -10.83 -26.43 4.86
N THR A 174 -9.86 -25.56 5.10
CA THR A 174 -8.45 -25.94 5.20
C THR A 174 -8.19 -26.81 6.43
N THR A 175 -7.39 -27.86 6.26
CA THR A 175 -7.06 -28.83 7.31
C THR A 175 -5.58 -29.17 7.25
N VAL A 176 -5.04 -29.71 8.36
CA VAL A 176 -3.64 -30.16 8.41
C VAL A 176 -3.35 -31.14 7.27
N ASN A 177 -2.35 -30.80 6.44
CA ASN A 177 -1.95 -31.51 5.23
C ASN A 177 -3.07 -31.69 4.18
N GLY A 178 -4.16 -30.91 4.25
CA GLY A 178 -5.31 -31.06 3.37
C GLY A 178 -6.08 -32.38 3.57
N VAL A 179 -5.86 -33.07 4.67
CA VAL A 179 -6.48 -34.38 4.92
C VAL A 179 -7.90 -34.20 5.46
N GLN A 180 -8.87 -34.83 4.79
CA GLN A 180 -10.26 -34.79 5.23
C GLN A 180 -10.42 -35.33 6.66
N GLY A 181 -11.07 -34.57 7.53
CA GLY A 181 -11.30 -34.94 8.93
C GLY A 181 -10.13 -34.63 9.89
N ALA A 182 -9.00 -34.13 9.37
CA ALA A 182 -7.93 -33.59 10.20
C ALA A 182 -8.33 -32.27 10.86
N SER A 183 -7.49 -31.77 11.78
CA SER A 183 -7.71 -30.50 12.45
C SER A 183 -7.76 -29.34 11.45
N SER A 184 -8.70 -28.42 11.64
CA SER A 184 -8.80 -27.19 10.84
C SER A 184 -7.56 -26.32 11.01
N THR A 185 -7.23 -25.60 9.94
CA THR A 185 -6.12 -24.65 9.88
C THR A 185 -6.62 -23.26 9.47
N CYS A 186 -5.76 -22.28 9.46
CA CYS A 186 -5.98 -20.93 8.96
C CYS A 186 -7.27 -20.30 9.51
N VAL A 187 -8.11 -19.69 8.67
CA VAL A 187 -9.32 -18.97 9.11
C VAL A 187 -10.30 -19.89 9.86
N ASP A 188 -10.46 -21.13 9.42
CA ASP A 188 -11.34 -22.07 10.11
C ASP A 188 -10.84 -22.47 11.51
N TYR A 189 -9.53 -22.51 11.71
CA TYR A 189 -8.96 -22.66 13.04
C TYR A 189 -9.27 -21.46 13.94
N LEU A 190 -9.11 -20.23 13.44
CA LEU A 190 -9.42 -19.01 14.18
C LEU A 190 -10.91 -18.93 14.57
N LYS A 191 -11.81 -19.31 13.65
CA LYS A 191 -13.26 -19.42 13.94
C LYS A 191 -13.52 -20.41 15.08
N LYS A 192 -12.90 -21.58 15.02
CA LYS A 192 -13.05 -22.62 16.03
C LYS A 192 -12.48 -22.23 17.40
N LEU A 193 -11.37 -21.47 17.38
CA LEU A 193 -10.75 -20.92 18.59
C LEU A 193 -11.62 -19.81 19.23
N GLY A 194 -12.49 -19.17 18.46
CA GLY A 194 -13.38 -18.11 18.93
C GLY A 194 -12.74 -16.74 19.03
N VAL A 195 -11.62 -16.52 18.33
CA VAL A 195 -10.91 -15.23 18.24
C VAL A 195 -11.84 -14.17 17.67
N LYS A 196 -11.86 -12.98 18.27
CA LYS A 196 -12.69 -11.84 17.83
C LYS A 196 -11.98 -10.90 16.88
N TYR A 197 -10.67 -10.76 17.04
CA TYR A 197 -9.85 -9.88 16.20
C TYR A 197 -8.56 -10.57 15.82
N VAL A 198 -8.10 -10.33 14.60
CA VAL A 198 -6.72 -10.57 14.21
C VAL A 198 -6.02 -9.23 14.08
N GLN A 199 -4.86 -9.09 14.72
CA GLN A 199 -3.93 -8.01 14.49
C GLN A 199 -2.94 -8.49 13.45
N ILE A 200 -3.00 -7.90 12.26
CA ILE A 200 -2.12 -8.28 11.16
C ILE A 200 -0.89 -7.39 11.21
N MET A 201 0.28 -8.00 11.34
CA MET A 201 1.58 -7.34 11.25
C MET A 201 1.63 -6.48 9.98
N PRO A 202 2.45 -5.43 9.91
CA PRO A 202 2.34 -4.43 8.86
C PRO A 202 2.22 -5.04 7.46
N PHE A 203 1.16 -4.67 6.75
CA PHE A 203 0.87 -5.12 5.38
C PHE A 203 0.69 -3.96 4.40
N TYR A 204 1.14 -2.75 4.77
CA TYR A 204 1.45 -1.71 3.81
C TYR A 204 2.76 -2.04 3.08
N ASP A 205 3.03 -1.36 1.99
CA ASP A 205 4.25 -1.52 1.19
C ASP A 205 5.51 -1.23 2.04
N PHE A 206 6.33 -2.25 2.25
CA PHE A 206 7.54 -2.21 3.05
C PHE A 206 8.78 -2.56 2.22
N GLY A 207 9.97 -2.20 2.71
CA GLY A 207 11.25 -2.47 2.06
C GLY A 207 11.80 -3.87 2.39
N SER A 208 13.06 -4.07 2.02
CA SER A 208 13.85 -5.27 2.37
C SER A 208 13.31 -6.60 1.85
N VAL A 209 12.35 -6.56 0.92
CA VAL A 209 11.91 -7.69 0.11
C VAL A 209 11.96 -7.31 -1.36
N ASP A 210 12.13 -8.30 -2.23
CA ASP A 210 11.98 -8.15 -3.66
C ASP A 210 10.64 -8.76 -4.07
N GLU A 211 9.65 -7.91 -4.32
CA GLU A 211 8.28 -8.33 -4.67
C GLU A 211 8.22 -9.14 -5.97
N SER A 212 9.27 -9.10 -6.80
CA SER A 212 9.36 -9.93 -8.00
C SER A 212 9.71 -11.39 -7.71
N LYS A 213 10.10 -11.70 -6.47
CA LYS A 213 10.46 -13.03 -5.99
C LYS A 213 9.40 -13.62 -5.09
N ASN A 214 9.51 -14.92 -4.82
CA ASN A 214 8.60 -15.57 -3.89
C ASN A 214 8.81 -15.04 -2.46
N ILE A 215 7.74 -14.59 -1.82
CA ILE A 215 7.78 -14.12 -0.43
C ILE A 215 8.22 -15.23 0.54
N MET A 216 7.96 -16.49 0.19
CA MET A 216 8.33 -17.65 1.02
C MET A 216 9.84 -17.84 1.16
N ASP A 217 10.63 -17.28 0.24
CA ASP A 217 12.09 -17.31 0.26
C ASP A 217 12.69 -16.07 0.96
N GLN A 218 11.84 -15.20 1.49
CA GLN A 218 12.22 -13.93 2.09
C GLN A 218 11.54 -13.77 3.45
N TYR A 219 12.23 -13.12 4.38
CA TYR A 219 11.69 -12.90 5.72
C TYR A 219 11.66 -11.41 6.05
N ASN A 220 10.45 -10.88 6.30
CA ASN A 220 10.25 -9.52 6.78
C ASN A 220 8.95 -9.44 7.59
N TRP A 221 9.00 -8.74 8.71
CA TRP A 221 7.82 -8.48 9.53
C TRP A 221 7.03 -7.24 9.08
N GLY A 222 7.57 -6.47 8.13
CA GLY A 222 6.92 -5.28 7.57
C GLY A 222 7.13 -3.98 8.35
N TYR A 223 8.05 -3.94 9.32
CA TYR A 223 8.30 -2.74 10.13
C TYR A 223 9.29 -1.75 9.50
N ASP A 224 9.51 -1.81 8.20
CA ASP A 224 10.33 -0.89 7.41
C ASP A 224 9.53 -0.28 6.24
N PRO A 225 8.54 0.58 6.54
CA PRO A 225 7.58 1.10 5.56
C PRO A 225 8.25 1.90 4.45
N VAL A 226 7.73 1.76 3.24
CA VAL A 226 8.10 2.53 2.05
C VAL A 226 6.95 3.43 1.64
N ASN A 227 5.76 2.87 1.42
CA ASN A 227 4.56 3.60 1.05
C ASN A 227 3.40 3.27 2.02
N TYR A 228 3.12 4.16 2.97
CA TYR A 228 2.15 3.92 4.04
C TYR A 228 0.72 3.61 3.60
N ASN A 229 0.30 4.11 2.43
CA ASN A 229 -1.08 4.02 1.98
C ASN A 229 -1.28 3.00 0.85
N CYS A 230 -0.25 2.21 0.53
CA CYS A 230 -0.30 1.14 -0.47
C CYS A 230 -0.21 -0.22 0.24
N PRO A 231 -1.02 -1.22 -0.13
CA PRO A 231 -0.82 -2.59 0.36
C PRO A 231 0.49 -3.21 -0.16
N GLU A 232 1.07 -4.11 0.61
CA GLU A 232 2.28 -4.85 0.27
C GLU A 232 2.08 -5.74 -0.96
N GLY A 233 3.02 -5.69 -1.90
CA GLY A 233 2.93 -6.41 -3.16
C GLY A 233 3.41 -7.86 -3.11
N SER A 234 4.34 -8.20 -2.21
CA SER A 234 4.83 -9.58 -2.07
C SER A 234 3.74 -10.56 -1.60
N TYR A 235 2.70 -10.05 -0.94
CA TYR A 235 1.52 -10.81 -0.54
C TYR A 235 0.46 -10.95 -1.64
N SER A 236 0.67 -10.29 -2.79
CA SER A 236 -0.24 -10.35 -3.94
C SER A 236 0.10 -11.53 -4.87
N SER A 237 -0.90 -11.98 -5.61
CA SER A 237 -0.68 -12.96 -6.69
C SER A 237 0.05 -12.35 -7.90
N ASN A 238 -0.02 -11.02 -8.05
CA ASN A 238 0.65 -10.29 -9.13
C ASN A 238 1.14 -8.91 -8.67
N PRO A 239 2.36 -8.79 -8.15
CA PRO A 239 2.91 -7.53 -7.67
C PRO A 239 3.15 -6.48 -8.78
N LYS A 240 3.23 -6.90 -10.06
CA LYS A 240 3.39 -5.99 -11.21
C LYS A 240 2.14 -5.15 -11.50
N LYS A 241 0.99 -5.53 -10.94
CA LYS A 241 -0.28 -4.83 -11.10
C LYS A 241 -0.75 -4.28 -9.76
N GLY A 242 -0.54 -2.99 -9.52
CA GLY A 242 -0.85 -2.35 -8.25
C GLY A 242 -2.32 -2.46 -7.83
N GLU A 243 -3.26 -2.54 -8.78
CA GLU A 243 -4.68 -2.76 -8.51
C GLU A 243 -4.99 -4.15 -7.93
N VAL A 244 -4.18 -5.16 -8.29
CA VAL A 244 -4.38 -6.56 -7.83
C VAL A 244 -4.10 -6.65 -6.34
N ARG A 245 -2.98 -6.08 -5.84
CA ARG A 245 -2.66 -6.08 -4.41
C ARG A 245 -3.76 -5.44 -3.55
N ILE A 246 -4.38 -4.37 -4.05
CA ILE A 246 -5.48 -3.69 -3.35
C ILE A 246 -6.71 -4.60 -3.29
N LYS A 247 -7.10 -5.19 -4.41
CA LYS A 247 -8.25 -6.09 -4.47
C LYS A 247 -8.09 -7.29 -3.56
N GLU A 248 -6.94 -7.94 -3.60
CA GLU A 248 -6.67 -9.14 -2.78
C GLU A 248 -6.57 -8.80 -1.29
N CYS A 249 -5.98 -7.66 -0.93
CA CYS A 249 -6.01 -7.16 0.45
C CYS A 249 -7.46 -6.94 0.95
N LYS A 250 -8.33 -6.36 0.13
CA LYS A 250 -9.76 -6.22 0.44
C LYS A 250 -10.45 -7.58 0.57
N GLN A 251 -10.13 -8.56 -0.28
CA GLN A 251 -10.66 -9.91 -0.18
C GLN A 251 -10.26 -10.60 1.13
N MET A 252 -9.01 -10.45 1.57
CA MET A 252 -8.54 -10.92 2.87
C MET A 252 -9.38 -10.33 4.01
N ILE A 253 -9.56 -9.02 4.03
CA ILE A 253 -10.33 -8.31 5.07
C ILE A 253 -11.79 -8.78 5.05
N GLN A 254 -12.41 -8.84 3.88
CA GLN A 254 -13.80 -9.29 3.72
C GLN A 254 -13.99 -10.74 4.17
N ALA A 255 -13.06 -11.64 3.84
CA ALA A 255 -13.10 -13.02 4.27
C ALA A 255 -13.05 -13.15 5.80
N LEU A 256 -12.20 -12.39 6.47
CA LEU A 256 -12.13 -12.32 7.92
C LEU A 256 -13.42 -11.76 8.54
N HIS A 257 -13.96 -10.67 8.00
CA HIS A 257 -15.25 -10.10 8.43
C HIS A 257 -16.40 -11.10 8.25
N ASN A 258 -16.46 -11.80 7.13
CA ASN A 258 -17.45 -12.85 6.87
C ASN A 258 -17.31 -14.04 7.84
N ALA A 259 -16.10 -14.29 8.33
CA ALA A 259 -15.84 -15.29 9.36
C ALA A 259 -16.20 -14.81 10.78
N GLY A 260 -16.68 -13.57 10.94
CA GLY A 260 -16.98 -12.95 12.23
C GLY A 260 -15.74 -12.48 13.00
N ILE A 261 -14.63 -12.23 12.29
CA ILE A 261 -13.33 -11.83 12.87
C ILE A 261 -13.00 -10.42 12.39
N GLY A 262 -12.82 -9.48 13.32
CA GLY A 262 -12.40 -8.11 13.00
C GLY A 262 -10.90 -8.05 12.69
N VAL A 263 -10.51 -7.05 11.89
CA VAL A 263 -9.13 -6.83 11.47
C VAL A 263 -8.56 -5.58 12.15
N ILE A 264 -7.40 -5.73 12.77
CA ILE A 264 -6.57 -4.63 13.30
C ILE A 264 -5.33 -4.55 12.43
N MET A 265 -5.07 -3.38 11.84
CA MET A 265 -3.86 -3.13 11.09
C MET A 265 -2.77 -2.63 12.05
N ASP A 266 -1.65 -3.34 12.11
CA ASP A 266 -0.45 -2.88 12.81
C ASP A 266 0.29 -1.86 11.92
N VAL A 267 0.67 -0.73 12.50
CA VAL A 267 1.26 0.39 11.75
C VAL A 267 2.46 1.01 12.47
N VAL A 268 3.44 1.44 11.69
CA VAL A 268 4.63 2.16 12.13
C VAL A 268 4.73 3.47 11.38
N TYR A 269 4.58 4.60 12.09
CA TYR A 269 4.64 5.94 11.50
C TYR A 269 5.82 6.78 11.98
N ASN A 270 6.73 6.20 12.78
CA ASN A 270 7.87 6.92 13.35
C ASN A 270 9.12 6.89 12.47
N HIS A 271 9.16 6.06 11.44
CA HIS A 271 10.26 6.00 10.47
C HIS A 271 9.80 5.43 9.12
N LEU A 272 10.64 5.62 8.09
CA LEU A 272 10.53 4.99 6.77
C LEU A 272 11.76 4.09 6.54
N SER A 273 11.66 3.16 5.59
CA SER A 273 12.81 2.42 5.10
C SER A 273 13.87 3.38 4.54
N LEU A 274 15.15 3.12 4.82
CA LEU A 274 16.27 3.98 4.39
C LEU A 274 16.41 4.10 2.86
N ILE A 275 15.81 3.19 2.10
CA ILE A 275 15.94 3.10 0.65
C ILE A 275 15.13 4.20 -0.06
N HIS A 276 14.03 4.69 0.55
CA HIS A 276 13.09 5.62 -0.05
C HIS A 276 12.82 6.86 0.82
N ILE A 277 13.87 7.48 1.35
CA ILE A 277 13.72 8.77 2.03
C ILE A 277 13.40 9.83 0.97
N SER A 278 12.13 10.16 0.82
CA SER A 278 11.71 11.35 0.12
C SER A 278 12.17 12.59 0.90
N GLU A 279 12.70 13.60 0.23
CA GLU A 279 13.26 14.81 0.88
C GLU A 279 12.30 15.51 1.88
N PRO A 280 10.97 15.52 1.73
CA PRO A 280 10.10 16.11 2.75
C PRO A 280 10.17 15.40 4.11
N THR A 281 10.49 14.11 4.15
CA THR A 281 10.53 13.30 5.37
C THR A 281 11.88 13.28 6.06
N ARG A 282 12.98 13.58 5.33
CA ARG A 282 14.33 13.58 5.87
C ARG A 282 14.55 14.61 6.99
N HIS A 283 13.73 15.64 7.05
CA HIS A 283 13.80 16.68 8.07
C HIS A 283 12.91 16.42 9.29
N ALA A 284 12.07 15.39 9.26
CA ALA A 284 11.25 14.97 10.40
C ALA A 284 12.00 14.04 11.38
N GLN A 285 13.15 13.52 10.97
CA GLN A 285 14.03 12.70 11.80
C GLN A 285 15.11 13.56 12.50
#